data_3e0411baf85d15d11bba3a467f9773d4
#
_entry.id   3e0411baf85d15d11bba3a467f9773d4
#
_cell.length_a   1.000
_cell.length_b   1.000
_cell.length_c   1.000
_cell.angle_alpha   90.00
_cell.angle_beta   90.00
_cell.angle_gamma   90.00
#
_symmetry.space_group_name_H-M   'P 1'
#
loop_
_entity.id
_entity.type
_entity.pdbx_description
1 polymer ?
#
loop_
_entity_poly.entity_id
_entity_poly.type
_entity_poly.pdbx_seq_one_letter_code
_entity_poly.pdbx_strand_id
1 'polypeptide(L)'
;MKHKKNYDIIVCGGGHAGVEAALIASKLNCTVGLVTLDKKAVGRMSCNPAIGGLAKGQIVREIDVLGGAMGLATDHSGIQFKILNQSKGKSVWSPRAQVDKRSYEQFVSGQVYKDKKINIIQGEVVSLLVSNNTVNGVCLRGGEKLNSSAVILTCGTFLNGLIHIGQRKIRAGRMGESGEEGITEFLASLGFVTGRLKTGTPPRLDRKTIDWGKTVVNQGDKTPLPFSYETKNFNPPNIPCHTITTGVSCKNIIEENLYLSPMFSGD
;
A
#
# COMPACT_ATOMS: atom_id res chain seq x y z
N MET A 1 20.37 -12.84 -15.49
CA MET A 1 19.59 -12.73 -16.76
C MET A 1 19.56 -11.27 -17.16
N LYS A 2 19.88 -10.93 -18.42
CA LYS A 2 19.70 -9.55 -18.92
C LYS A 2 18.21 -9.27 -19.03
N HIS A 3 17.73 -8.20 -18.41
CA HIS A 3 16.33 -7.78 -18.54
C HIS A 3 16.01 -7.33 -19.97
N LYS A 4 14.75 -7.51 -20.38
CA LYS A 4 14.23 -6.87 -21.58
C LYS A 4 14.38 -5.35 -21.38
N LYS A 5 14.94 -4.64 -22.34
CA LYS A 5 15.21 -3.19 -22.19
C LYS A 5 14.08 -2.28 -22.65
N ASN A 6 13.06 -2.82 -23.31
CA ASN A 6 11.94 -2.06 -23.87
C ASN A 6 10.60 -2.64 -23.37
N TYR A 7 9.75 -1.78 -22.84
CA TYR A 7 8.40 -2.08 -22.35
C TYR A 7 7.40 -1.07 -22.94
N ASP A 8 6.12 -1.44 -22.98
CA ASP A 8 5.09 -0.46 -23.25
C ASP A 8 4.93 0.46 -22.03
N ILE A 9 4.93 -0.12 -20.82
CA ILE A 9 4.77 0.62 -19.58
C ILE A 9 5.82 0.15 -18.55
N ILE A 10 6.43 1.10 -17.85
CA ILE A 10 7.21 0.81 -16.65
C ILE A 10 6.43 1.31 -15.43
N VAL A 11 6.25 0.43 -14.43
CA VAL A 11 5.65 0.75 -13.14
C VAL A 11 6.75 0.74 -12.07
N CYS A 12 6.91 1.86 -11.38
CA CYS A 12 7.92 2.04 -10.33
C CYS A 12 7.27 1.87 -8.95
N GLY A 13 7.58 0.76 -8.28
CA GLY A 13 7.04 0.40 -6.98
C GLY A 13 6.11 -0.82 -7.04
N GLY A 14 6.45 -1.88 -6.29
CA GLY A 14 5.69 -3.14 -6.22
C GLY A 14 4.62 -3.18 -5.10
N GLY A 15 4.19 -2.02 -4.57
CA GLY A 15 3.11 -1.92 -3.59
C GLY A 15 1.71 -2.10 -4.22
N HIS A 16 0.65 -1.83 -3.43
CA HIS A 16 -0.73 -2.04 -3.90
C HIS A 16 -1.05 -1.29 -5.20
N ALA A 17 -0.71 -0.01 -5.28
CA ALA A 17 -0.98 0.80 -6.48
C ALA A 17 -0.19 0.30 -7.70
N GLY A 18 1.08 -0.08 -7.50
CA GLY A 18 1.90 -0.60 -8.60
C GLY A 18 1.44 -1.96 -9.10
N VAL A 19 1.00 -2.82 -8.20
CA VAL A 19 0.42 -4.12 -8.60
C VAL A 19 -0.86 -3.93 -9.42
N GLU A 20 -1.78 -3.06 -8.97
CA GLU A 20 -3.00 -2.76 -9.72
C GLU A 20 -2.67 -2.19 -11.11
N ALA A 21 -1.74 -1.23 -11.18
CA ALA A 21 -1.30 -0.65 -12.44
C ALA A 21 -0.66 -1.70 -13.37
N ALA A 22 0.19 -2.58 -12.84
CA ALA A 22 0.85 -3.61 -13.63
C ALA A 22 -0.13 -4.66 -14.17
N LEU A 23 -1.05 -5.13 -13.32
CA LEU A 23 -2.03 -6.14 -13.71
C LEU A 23 -3.03 -5.59 -14.74
N ILE A 24 -3.53 -4.37 -14.57
CA ILE A 24 -4.46 -3.79 -15.55
C ILE A 24 -3.76 -3.50 -16.88
N ALA A 25 -2.52 -3.01 -16.86
CA ALA A 25 -1.74 -2.80 -18.08
C ALA A 25 -1.51 -4.11 -18.84
N SER A 26 -1.20 -5.20 -18.12
CA SER A 26 -1.09 -6.53 -18.72
C SER A 26 -2.42 -7.00 -19.34
N LYS A 27 -3.55 -6.80 -18.66
CA LYS A 27 -4.88 -7.12 -19.19
C LYS A 27 -5.20 -6.32 -20.47
N LEU A 28 -4.71 -5.07 -20.56
CA LEU A 28 -4.79 -4.24 -21.76
C LEU A 28 -3.76 -4.60 -22.85
N ASN A 29 -3.10 -5.75 -22.67
CA ASN A 29 -2.15 -6.32 -23.64
C ASN A 29 -0.80 -5.60 -23.71
N CYS A 30 -0.46 -4.76 -22.74
CA CYS A 30 0.84 -4.11 -22.64
C CYS A 30 1.92 -5.05 -22.06
N THR A 31 3.15 -4.89 -22.51
CA THR A 31 4.34 -5.45 -21.84
C THR A 31 4.75 -4.51 -20.71
N VAL A 32 4.88 -5.04 -19.48
CA VAL A 32 5.11 -4.26 -18.28
C VAL A 32 6.45 -4.58 -17.64
N GLY A 33 7.24 -3.54 -17.34
CA GLY A 33 8.39 -3.61 -16.45
C GLY A 33 7.97 -3.14 -15.04
N LEU A 34 7.82 -4.05 -14.09
CA LEU A 34 7.54 -3.69 -12.70
C LEU A 34 8.86 -3.59 -11.92
N VAL A 35 9.30 -2.38 -11.65
CA VAL A 35 10.53 -2.11 -10.88
C VAL A 35 10.21 -2.02 -9.41
N THR A 36 10.93 -2.77 -8.58
CA THR A 36 10.77 -2.78 -7.12
C THR A 36 12.10 -2.99 -6.42
N LEU A 37 12.27 -2.41 -5.23
CA LEU A 37 13.47 -2.58 -4.41
C LEU A 37 13.67 -4.05 -3.98
N ASP A 38 12.58 -4.74 -3.67
CA ASP A 38 12.60 -6.15 -3.27
C ASP A 38 11.50 -6.92 -4.02
N LYS A 39 11.91 -7.85 -4.87
CA LYS A 39 10.96 -8.72 -5.60
C LYS A 39 10.06 -9.51 -4.65
N LYS A 40 10.58 -9.92 -3.49
CA LYS A 40 9.83 -10.68 -2.48
C LYS A 40 8.77 -9.86 -1.76
N ALA A 41 8.79 -8.52 -1.93
CA ALA A 41 7.86 -7.61 -1.27
C ALA A 41 6.68 -7.16 -2.16
N VAL A 42 6.52 -7.75 -3.35
CA VAL A 42 5.42 -7.41 -4.26
C VAL A 42 4.07 -7.68 -3.60
N GLY A 43 3.20 -6.67 -3.56
CA GLY A 43 1.88 -6.74 -2.93
C GLY A 43 1.87 -6.75 -1.40
N ARG A 44 3.03 -6.52 -0.76
CA ARG A 44 3.17 -6.55 0.72
C ARG A 44 2.31 -5.49 1.40
N MET A 45 1.56 -5.92 2.41
CA MET A 45 0.81 -5.01 3.28
C MET A 45 1.73 -4.34 4.31
N SER A 46 2.04 -3.09 4.07
CA SER A 46 3.04 -2.37 4.86
C SER A 46 2.56 -1.93 6.24
N CYS A 47 1.29 -1.56 6.38
CA CYS A 47 0.79 -0.92 7.59
C CYS A 47 -0.22 -1.83 8.32
N ASN A 48 -1.49 -1.58 8.17
CA ASN A 48 -2.56 -2.34 8.82
C ASN A 48 -2.96 -3.56 7.99
N PRO A 49 -3.36 -4.67 8.64
CA PRO A 49 -3.92 -5.84 7.94
C PRO A 49 -5.39 -5.58 7.58
N ALA A 50 -5.68 -4.48 6.89
CA ALA A 50 -7.03 -4.07 6.57
C ALA A 50 -7.11 -3.44 5.18
N ILE A 51 -8.18 -3.75 4.47
CA ILE A 51 -8.54 -3.15 3.18
C ILE A 51 -9.85 -2.37 3.34
N GLY A 52 -9.98 -1.27 2.63
CA GLY A 52 -11.17 -0.43 2.67
C GLY A 52 -11.24 0.52 3.87
N GLY A 53 -12.44 0.78 4.33
CA GLY A 53 -12.76 1.82 5.29
C GLY A 53 -13.25 3.10 4.61
N LEU A 54 -13.41 4.18 5.38
CA LEU A 54 -13.97 5.44 4.88
C LEU A 54 -13.22 5.95 3.64
N ALA A 55 -13.94 6.27 2.59
CA ALA A 55 -13.50 6.64 1.24
C ALA A 55 -12.73 5.52 0.49
N LYS A 56 -11.93 4.73 1.18
CA LYS A 56 -11.07 3.70 0.58
C LYS A 56 -11.86 2.48 0.09
N GLY A 57 -12.91 2.08 0.84
CA GLY A 57 -13.74 0.94 0.47
C GLY A 57 -14.49 1.15 -0.85
N GLN A 58 -14.93 2.36 -1.11
CA GLN A 58 -15.57 2.75 -2.37
C GLN A 58 -14.57 2.64 -3.53
N ILE A 59 -13.37 3.21 -3.36
CA ILE A 59 -12.31 3.14 -4.38
C ILE A 59 -11.93 1.69 -4.72
N VAL A 60 -11.83 0.80 -3.70
CA VAL A 60 -11.55 -0.62 -3.96
C VAL A 60 -12.63 -1.26 -4.83
N ARG A 61 -13.92 -0.92 -4.61
CA ARG A 61 -15.02 -1.41 -5.44
C ARG A 61 -15.01 -0.83 -6.85
N GLU A 62 -14.64 0.42 -7.02
CA GLU A 62 -14.46 1.04 -8.34
C GLU A 62 -13.34 0.36 -9.12
N ILE A 63 -12.20 0.11 -8.47
CA ILE A 63 -11.07 -0.63 -9.05
C ILE A 63 -11.50 -2.07 -9.44
N ASP A 64 -12.27 -2.74 -8.59
CA ASP A 64 -12.77 -4.09 -8.84
C ASP A 64 -13.61 -4.17 -10.12
N VAL A 65 -14.56 -3.24 -10.31
CA VAL A 65 -15.38 -3.15 -11.52
C VAL A 65 -14.53 -2.95 -12.78
N LEU A 66 -13.40 -2.25 -12.66
CA LEU A 66 -12.44 -2.07 -13.74
C LEU A 66 -11.51 -3.27 -13.93
N GLY A 67 -11.70 -4.34 -13.19
CA GLY A 67 -10.91 -5.57 -13.28
C GLY A 67 -9.67 -5.60 -12.40
N GLY A 68 -9.62 -4.80 -11.33
CA GLY A 68 -8.54 -4.81 -10.34
C GLY A 68 -8.50 -6.09 -9.51
N ALA A 69 -7.39 -6.33 -8.84
CA ALA A 69 -7.13 -7.54 -8.07
C ALA A 69 -7.42 -7.39 -6.56
N MET A 70 -7.47 -6.14 -6.05
CA MET A 70 -7.53 -5.87 -4.61
C MET A 70 -8.82 -6.39 -3.97
N GLY A 71 -9.96 -6.29 -4.66
CA GLY A 71 -11.24 -6.82 -4.19
C GLY A 71 -11.20 -8.33 -3.99
N LEU A 72 -10.79 -9.07 -5.03
CA LEU A 72 -10.64 -10.52 -4.99
C LEU A 72 -9.62 -10.98 -3.95
N ALA A 73 -8.46 -10.31 -3.87
CA ALA A 73 -7.44 -10.61 -2.87
C ALA A 73 -7.95 -10.40 -1.44
N THR A 74 -8.79 -9.38 -1.24
CA THR A 74 -9.45 -9.12 0.05
C THR A 74 -10.43 -10.23 0.42
N ASP A 75 -11.24 -10.66 -0.52
CA ASP A 75 -12.22 -11.72 -0.28
C ASP A 75 -11.55 -13.08 -0.01
N HIS A 76 -10.43 -13.34 -0.69
CA HIS A 76 -9.63 -14.54 -0.48
C HIS A 76 -8.96 -14.60 0.90
N SER A 77 -8.46 -13.46 1.40
CA SER A 77 -7.62 -13.38 2.60
C SER A 77 -8.32 -12.78 3.82
N GLY A 78 -9.57 -12.37 3.66
CA GLY A 78 -10.34 -11.69 4.69
C GLY A 78 -10.68 -12.58 5.87
N ILE A 79 -10.52 -12.05 7.09
CA ILE A 79 -10.82 -12.73 8.35
C ILE A 79 -11.95 -12.08 9.11
N GLN A 80 -12.33 -10.85 8.75
CA GLN A 80 -13.50 -10.14 9.25
C GLN A 80 -13.94 -9.09 8.25
N PHE A 81 -15.24 -8.97 8.01
CA PHE A 81 -15.84 -7.99 7.10
C PHE A 81 -16.86 -7.14 7.83
N LYS A 82 -16.90 -5.85 7.52
CA LYS A 82 -17.80 -4.90 8.14
C LYS A 82 -18.12 -3.74 7.21
N ILE A 83 -19.38 -3.34 7.17
CA ILE A 83 -19.78 -2.07 6.56
C ILE A 83 -19.75 -0.99 7.65
N LEU A 84 -18.89 0.00 7.48
CA LEU A 84 -18.81 1.15 8.38
C LEU A 84 -19.92 2.16 8.05
N ASN A 85 -20.30 2.98 9.03
CA ASN A 85 -21.31 4.05 8.90
C ASN A 85 -22.73 3.57 8.51
N GLN A 86 -23.11 2.35 8.84
CA GLN A 86 -24.45 1.85 8.52
C GLN A 86 -25.57 2.75 9.09
N SER A 87 -25.37 3.36 10.25
CA SER A 87 -26.35 4.27 10.87
C SER A 87 -26.44 5.65 10.20
N LYS A 88 -25.53 5.98 9.28
CA LYS A 88 -25.46 7.33 8.67
C LYS A 88 -26.01 7.40 7.24
N GLY A 89 -26.60 6.33 6.74
CA GLY A 89 -27.18 6.25 5.41
C GLY A 89 -26.26 5.60 4.36
N LYS A 90 -26.87 5.09 3.31
CA LYS A 90 -26.21 4.24 2.30
C LYS A 90 -25.10 4.96 1.53
N SER A 91 -25.21 6.28 1.32
CA SER A 91 -24.22 7.07 0.58
C SER A 91 -22.83 7.11 1.23
N VAL A 92 -22.76 6.89 2.55
CA VAL A 92 -21.50 6.87 3.32
C VAL A 92 -21.12 5.48 3.84
N TRP A 93 -21.84 4.44 3.42
CA TRP A 93 -21.47 3.07 3.74
C TRP A 93 -20.12 2.74 3.14
N SER A 94 -19.21 2.27 3.97
CA SER A 94 -17.84 1.99 3.58
C SER A 94 -17.45 0.57 3.93
N PRO A 95 -17.26 -0.32 2.96
CA PRO A 95 -16.81 -1.67 3.24
C PRO A 95 -15.38 -1.66 3.78
N ARG A 96 -15.14 -2.49 4.78
CA ARG A 96 -13.83 -2.73 5.37
C ARG A 96 -13.66 -4.21 5.70
N ALA A 97 -12.49 -4.76 5.39
CA ALA A 97 -12.10 -6.10 5.82
C ALA A 97 -10.80 -6.04 6.61
N GLN A 98 -10.71 -6.88 7.64
CA GLN A 98 -9.43 -7.30 8.20
C GLN A 98 -8.97 -8.53 7.41
N VAL A 99 -7.70 -8.62 7.10
CA VAL A 99 -7.16 -9.68 6.26
C VAL A 99 -5.93 -10.35 6.89
N ASP A 100 -5.71 -11.60 6.56
CA ASP A 100 -4.42 -12.22 6.81
C ASP A 100 -3.38 -11.66 5.84
N LYS A 101 -2.34 -11.01 6.38
CA LYS A 101 -1.31 -10.34 5.55
C LYS A 101 -0.57 -11.27 4.62
N ARG A 102 -0.26 -12.48 5.09
CA ARG A 102 0.53 -13.45 4.32
C ARG A 102 -0.31 -14.03 3.20
N SER A 103 -1.55 -14.40 3.49
CA SER A 103 -2.51 -14.89 2.50
C SER A 103 -2.77 -13.84 1.41
N TYR A 104 -2.97 -12.57 1.80
CA TYR A 104 -3.13 -11.46 0.86
C TYR A 104 -1.90 -11.28 -0.05
N GLU A 105 -0.70 -11.19 0.55
CA GLU A 105 0.56 -11.03 -0.17
C GLU A 105 0.82 -12.19 -1.13
N GLN A 106 0.56 -13.43 -0.72
CA GLN A 106 0.71 -14.61 -1.56
C GLN A 106 -0.27 -14.61 -2.74
N PHE A 107 -1.53 -14.23 -2.51
CA PHE A 107 -2.52 -14.13 -3.57
C PHE A 107 -2.09 -13.10 -4.61
N VAL A 108 -1.80 -11.88 -4.16
CA VAL A 108 -1.45 -10.75 -5.03
C VAL A 108 -0.14 -11.00 -5.78
N SER A 109 0.91 -11.39 -5.07
CA SER A 109 2.21 -11.69 -5.70
C SER A 109 2.09 -12.85 -6.68
N GLY A 110 1.29 -13.87 -6.35
CA GLY A 110 1.01 -15.00 -7.23
C GLY A 110 0.38 -14.60 -8.57
N GLN A 111 -0.52 -13.60 -8.58
CA GLN A 111 -1.07 -13.04 -9.81
C GLN A 111 0.01 -12.39 -10.66
N VAL A 112 0.86 -11.56 -10.06
CA VAL A 112 1.93 -10.84 -10.76
C VAL A 112 2.99 -11.79 -11.30
N TYR A 113 3.41 -12.81 -10.50
CA TYR A 113 4.43 -13.76 -10.92
C TYR A 113 3.98 -14.72 -12.02
N LYS A 114 2.68 -15.02 -12.11
CA LYS A 114 2.11 -15.89 -13.15
C LYS A 114 1.92 -15.18 -14.49
N ASP A 115 1.86 -13.85 -14.48
CA ASP A 115 1.61 -13.07 -15.69
C ASP A 115 2.88 -12.93 -16.53
N LYS A 116 2.85 -13.54 -17.72
CA LYS A 116 4.00 -13.57 -18.65
C LYS A 116 4.34 -12.21 -19.27
N LYS A 117 3.43 -11.22 -19.22
CA LYS A 117 3.66 -9.88 -19.76
C LYS A 117 4.30 -8.96 -18.73
N ILE A 118 4.28 -9.33 -17.44
CA ILE A 118 4.89 -8.56 -16.36
C ILE A 118 6.29 -9.11 -16.09
N ASN A 119 7.30 -8.28 -16.31
CA ASN A 119 8.68 -8.56 -15.94
C ASN A 119 9.04 -7.82 -14.67
N ILE A 120 9.27 -8.54 -13.57
CA ILE A 120 9.65 -7.97 -12.29
C ILE A 120 11.15 -7.71 -12.28
N ILE A 121 11.52 -6.44 -12.10
CA ILE A 121 12.91 -5.96 -12.11
C ILE A 121 13.24 -5.49 -10.70
N GLN A 122 14.30 -6.06 -10.11
CA GLN A 122 14.80 -5.55 -8.83
C GLN A 122 15.74 -4.39 -9.09
N GLY A 123 15.41 -3.23 -8.54
CA GLY A 123 16.20 -2.02 -8.70
C GLY A 123 15.54 -0.80 -8.07
N GLU A 124 16.31 0.26 -7.98
CA GLU A 124 15.87 1.57 -7.49
C GLU A 124 15.86 2.54 -8.65
N VAL A 125 14.71 3.16 -8.92
CA VAL A 125 14.57 4.20 -9.95
C VAL A 125 15.07 5.53 -9.37
N VAL A 126 16.06 6.13 -10.00
CA VAL A 126 16.64 7.40 -9.54
C VAL A 126 16.28 8.60 -10.42
N SER A 127 15.89 8.35 -11.68
CA SER A 127 15.45 9.41 -12.59
C SER A 127 14.61 8.85 -13.73
N LEU A 128 13.88 9.73 -14.42
CA LEU A 128 13.21 9.43 -15.68
C LEU A 128 14.16 9.73 -16.85
N LEU A 129 13.98 9.00 -17.95
CA LEU A 129 14.59 9.33 -19.22
C LEU A 129 13.67 10.27 -19.95
N VAL A 130 14.05 11.54 -20.08
CA VAL A 130 13.25 12.59 -20.71
C VAL A 130 14.01 13.15 -21.91
N SER A 131 13.38 13.24 -23.06
CA SER A 131 13.86 13.94 -24.24
C SER A 131 12.71 14.62 -24.96
N ASN A 132 12.91 15.83 -25.46
CA ASN A 132 11.90 16.62 -26.15
C ASN A 132 10.58 16.70 -25.36
N ASN A 133 10.66 16.96 -24.06
CA ASN A 133 9.54 17.03 -23.13
C ASN A 133 8.66 15.76 -23.06
N THR A 134 9.22 14.62 -23.43
CA THR A 134 8.55 13.32 -23.43
C THR A 134 9.34 12.32 -22.59
N VAL A 135 8.62 11.56 -21.74
CA VAL A 135 9.22 10.47 -20.95
C VAL A 135 9.42 9.26 -21.85
N ASN A 136 10.63 8.70 -21.85
CA ASN A 136 11.03 7.55 -22.67
C ASN A 136 11.50 6.35 -21.83
N GLY A 137 11.33 6.40 -20.51
CA GLY A 137 11.70 5.33 -19.61
C GLY A 137 12.27 5.81 -18.28
N VAL A 138 13.05 4.95 -17.63
CA VAL A 138 13.66 5.21 -16.32
C VAL A 138 15.14 4.84 -16.30
N CYS A 139 15.88 5.47 -15.39
CA CYS A 139 17.25 5.10 -15.06
C CYS A 139 17.29 4.49 -13.66
N LEU A 140 17.93 3.33 -13.50
CA LEU A 140 18.13 2.66 -12.23
C LEU A 140 19.43 3.16 -11.56
N ARG A 141 19.51 2.97 -10.22
CA ARG A 141 20.71 3.24 -9.43
C ARG A 141 21.87 2.36 -9.87
N GLY A 142 22.61 2.45 -10.63
CA GLY A 142 23.66 1.61 -11.27
C GLY A 142 23.82 1.95 -12.75
N GLY A 143 23.01 2.91 -13.22
CA GLY A 143 23.11 3.44 -14.57
C GLY A 143 22.40 2.60 -15.64
N GLU A 144 21.74 1.50 -15.28
CA GLU A 144 20.94 0.74 -16.23
C GLU A 144 19.72 1.56 -16.67
N LYS A 145 19.49 1.61 -17.98
CA LYS A 145 18.38 2.33 -18.60
C LYS A 145 17.34 1.33 -19.11
N LEU A 146 16.07 1.57 -18.76
CA LEU A 146 14.92 0.81 -19.22
C LEU A 146 14.02 1.77 -20.00
N ASN A 147 13.71 1.42 -21.24
CA ASN A 147 12.89 2.26 -22.12
C ASN A 147 11.41 1.86 -22.03
N SER A 148 10.52 2.83 -22.12
CA SER A 148 9.08 2.62 -22.22
C SER A 148 8.36 3.80 -22.84
N SER A 149 7.17 3.56 -23.35
CA SER A 149 6.29 4.61 -23.86
C SER A 149 5.59 5.41 -22.75
N ALA A 150 5.44 4.80 -21.57
CA ALA A 150 4.86 5.45 -20.39
C ALA A 150 5.51 4.96 -19.10
N VAL A 151 5.51 5.81 -18.07
CA VAL A 151 6.02 5.48 -16.72
C VAL A 151 4.95 5.83 -15.70
N ILE A 152 4.69 4.90 -14.78
CA ILE A 152 3.77 5.07 -13.65
C ILE A 152 4.57 5.04 -12.36
N LEU A 153 4.57 6.15 -11.60
CA LEU A 153 5.27 6.25 -10.32
C LEU A 153 4.33 5.89 -9.18
N THR A 154 4.64 4.82 -8.46
CA THR A 154 3.87 4.32 -7.30
C THR A 154 4.79 4.00 -6.12
N CYS A 155 5.81 4.82 -5.90
CA CYS A 155 6.87 4.60 -4.92
C CYS A 155 6.41 4.67 -3.45
N GLY A 156 5.18 5.11 -3.20
CA GLY A 156 4.56 5.12 -1.88
C GLY A 156 5.32 5.97 -0.86
N THR A 157 5.65 5.38 0.29
CA THR A 157 6.32 6.07 1.40
C THR A 157 7.84 5.95 1.36
N PHE A 158 8.42 5.44 0.28
CA PHE A 158 9.86 5.18 0.18
C PHE A 158 10.66 6.38 -0.31
N LEU A 159 10.04 7.31 -1.06
CA LEU A 159 10.71 8.51 -1.58
C LEU A 159 11.18 9.41 -0.43
N ASN A 160 12.50 9.54 -0.27
CA ASN A 160 13.12 10.27 0.82
C ASN A 160 12.54 9.93 2.18
N GLY A 161 12.23 8.63 2.39
CA GLY A 161 11.55 8.14 3.58
C GLY A 161 12.35 8.44 4.86
N LEU A 162 11.65 8.90 5.90
CA LEU A 162 12.22 9.17 7.21
C LEU A 162 11.34 8.54 8.29
N ILE A 163 11.89 7.60 9.03
CA ILE A 163 11.21 6.95 10.15
C ILE A 163 11.56 7.67 11.43
N HIS A 164 10.54 7.99 12.22
CA HIS A 164 10.68 8.54 13.57
C HIS A 164 10.33 7.47 14.60
N ILE A 165 11.24 7.23 15.56
CA ILE A 165 11.03 6.36 16.73
C ILE A 165 11.46 7.16 17.97
N GLY A 166 10.48 7.79 18.62
CA GLY A 166 10.78 8.83 19.59
C GLY A 166 11.62 9.94 18.93
N GLN A 167 12.77 10.28 19.50
CA GLN A 167 13.67 11.29 18.96
C GLN A 167 14.64 10.76 17.87
N ARG A 168 14.67 9.44 17.64
CA ARG A 168 15.56 8.85 16.62
C ARG A 168 14.97 9.02 15.23
N LYS A 169 15.77 9.57 14.32
CA LYS A 169 15.43 9.73 12.91
C LYS A 169 16.26 8.74 12.09
N ILE A 170 15.60 7.90 11.28
CA ILE A 170 16.25 6.87 10.47
C ILE A 170 15.80 7.05 9.02
N ARG A 171 16.75 7.29 8.11
CA ARG A 171 16.47 7.34 6.67
C ARG A 171 16.11 5.93 6.19
N ALA A 172 14.85 5.70 5.92
CA ALA A 172 14.33 4.44 5.44
C ALA A 172 12.88 4.62 4.96
N GLY A 173 12.47 3.82 4.01
CA GLY A 173 11.07 3.77 3.57
C GLY A 173 10.18 3.03 4.55
N ARG A 174 10.73 1.99 5.17
CA ARG A 174 10.09 1.15 6.19
C ARG A 174 11.17 0.56 7.11
N MET A 175 10.78 0.14 8.32
CA MET A 175 11.71 -0.50 9.25
C MET A 175 12.36 -1.73 8.60
N GLY A 176 13.71 -1.71 8.51
CA GLY A 176 14.49 -2.76 7.87
C GLY A 176 14.54 -2.70 6.33
N GLU A 177 13.94 -1.68 5.70
CA GLU A 177 13.96 -1.50 4.25
C GLU A 177 14.51 -0.10 3.90
N SER A 178 15.43 -0.03 2.95
CA SER A 178 16.02 1.25 2.49
C SER A 178 14.96 2.19 1.91
N GLY A 179 15.19 3.50 1.99
CA GLY A 179 14.43 4.50 1.24
C GLY A 179 14.93 4.61 -0.20
N GLU A 180 14.16 5.25 -1.05
CA GLU A 180 14.52 5.64 -2.41
C GLU A 180 14.92 7.11 -2.44
N GLU A 181 16.04 7.42 -3.09
CA GLU A 181 16.56 8.80 -3.25
C GLU A 181 16.83 9.08 -4.74
N GLY A 182 16.66 10.33 -5.14
CA GLY A 182 16.96 10.80 -6.50
C GLY A 182 15.73 11.15 -7.33
N ILE A 183 14.67 10.32 -7.31
CA ILE A 183 13.48 10.60 -8.14
C ILE A 183 12.73 11.86 -7.69
N THR A 184 12.70 12.16 -6.38
CA THR A 184 12.05 13.39 -5.87
C THR A 184 12.81 14.62 -6.33
N GLU A 185 14.14 14.62 -6.23
CA GLU A 185 15.03 15.69 -6.67
C GLU A 185 14.94 15.87 -8.19
N PHE A 186 14.87 14.75 -8.92
CA PHE A 186 14.71 14.78 -10.36
C PHE A 186 13.38 15.43 -10.77
N LEU A 187 12.26 15.05 -10.13
CA LEU A 187 10.97 15.68 -10.38
C LEU A 187 10.98 17.17 -10.04
N ALA A 188 11.60 17.56 -8.92
CA ALA A 188 11.75 18.96 -8.56
C ALA A 188 12.58 19.75 -9.61
N SER A 189 13.61 19.14 -10.20
CA SER A 189 14.40 19.77 -11.28
C SER A 189 13.59 19.97 -12.56
N LEU A 190 12.51 19.22 -12.75
CA LEU A 190 11.54 19.41 -13.85
C LEU A 190 10.45 20.42 -13.54
N GLY A 191 10.49 21.06 -12.35
CA GLY A 191 9.51 22.07 -11.93
C GLY A 191 8.31 21.53 -11.15
N PHE A 192 8.27 20.24 -10.80
CA PHE A 192 7.20 19.69 -9.94
C PHE A 192 7.41 20.15 -8.49
N VAL A 193 6.34 20.63 -7.86
CA VAL A 193 6.34 20.95 -6.44
C VAL A 193 6.20 19.65 -5.64
N THR A 194 7.17 19.40 -4.78
CA THR A 194 7.19 18.23 -3.91
C THR A 194 7.01 18.61 -2.45
N GLY A 195 6.49 17.71 -1.63
CA GLY A 195 6.28 17.93 -0.21
C GLY A 195 6.33 16.64 0.58
N ARG A 196 6.37 16.75 1.89
CA ARG A 196 6.41 15.60 2.80
C ARG A 196 5.03 15.40 3.44
N LEU A 197 4.60 14.13 3.48
CA LEU A 197 3.39 13.72 4.16
C LEU A 197 3.75 12.76 5.30
N LYS A 198 3.06 12.89 6.41
CA LYS A 198 3.21 12.00 7.56
C LYS A 198 2.28 10.79 7.43
N THR A 199 2.80 9.61 7.71
CA THR A 199 2.01 8.40 7.93
C THR A 199 2.19 7.91 9.37
N GLY A 200 1.15 7.30 9.96
CA GLY A 200 1.23 6.72 11.30
C GLY A 200 1.24 5.19 11.23
N THR A 201 2.07 4.57 12.05
CA THR A 201 2.06 3.12 12.24
C THR A 201 1.51 2.80 13.61
N PRO A 202 0.46 1.97 13.76
CA PRO A 202 -0.05 1.57 15.07
C PRO A 202 0.99 0.71 15.81
N PRO A 203 0.99 0.72 17.15
CA PRO A 203 1.88 -0.11 17.93
C PRO A 203 1.62 -1.60 17.68
N ARG A 204 2.67 -2.40 17.79
CA ARG A 204 2.59 -3.86 17.80
C ARG A 204 2.72 -4.33 19.23
N LEU A 205 1.66 -4.94 19.74
CA LEU A 205 1.60 -5.42 21.12
C LEU A 205 1.82 -6.94 21.17
N ASP A 206 2.48 -7.42 22.20
CA ASP A 206 2.53 -8.86 22.45
C ASP A 206 1.14 -9.32 22.94
N ARG A 207 0.55 -10.25 22.21
CA ARG A 207 -0.77 -10.80 22.51
C ARG A 207 -0.90 -11.34 23.95
N LYS A 208 0.20 -11.85 24.51
CA LYS A 208 0.23 -12.41 25.86
C LYS A 208 0.13 -11.34 26.95
N THR A 209 0.46 -10.08 26.65
CA THR A 209 0.42 -8.96 27.60
C THR A 209 -0.91 -8.20 27.57
N ILE A 210 -1.86 -8.59 26.70
CA ILE A 210 -3.15 -7.92 26.59
C ILE A 210 -4.12 -8.49 27.61
N ASP A 211 -4.67 -7.63 28.46
CA ASP A 211 -5.79 -7.97 29.35
C ASP A 211 -7.10 -7.95 28.52
N TRP A 212 -7.43 -9.10 27.99
CA TRP A 212 -8.60 -9.26 27.12
C TRP A 212 -9.92 -8.99 27.86
N GLY A 213 -9.97 -9.15 29.19
CA GLY A 213 -11.14 -8.85 30.02
C GLY A 213 -11.49 -7.37 30.04
N LYS A 214 -10.52 -6.48 29.76
CA LYS A 214 -10.73 -5.01 29.67
C LYS A 214 -11.08 -4.53 28.25
N THR A 215 -11.24 -5.43 27.31
CA THR A 215 -11.54 -5.07 25.92
C THR A 215 -12.99 -5.33 25.59
N VAL A 216 -13.52 -4.56 24.63
CA VAL A 216 -14.85 -4.78 24.07
C VAL A 216 -14.72 -5.56 22.77
N VAL A 217 -15.39 -6.71 22.70
CA VAL A 217 -15.42 -7.56 21.50
C VAL A 217 -16.18 -6.84 20.38
N ASN A 218 -15.55 -6.74 19.22
CA ASN A 218 -16.13 -6.10 18.03
C ASN A 218 -16.24 -7.14 16.89
N GLN A 219 -17.42 -7.70 16.73
CA GLN A 219 -17.72 -8.68 15.68
C GLN A 219 -17.79 -8.00 14.30
N GLY A 220 -17.51 -8.76 13.26
CA GLY A 220 -17.86 -8.41 11.89
C GLY A 220 -19.38 -8.48 11.65
N ASP A 221 -19.79 -8.16 10.44
CA ASP A 221 -21.20 -8.25 10.07
C ASP A 221 -21.66 -9.72 10.08
N LYS A 222 -22.91 -9.95 10.50
CA LYS A 222 -23.51 -11.31 10.54
C LYS A 222 -23.66 -11.90 9.14
N THR A 223 -23.96 -11.05 8.18
CA THR A 223 -24.09 -11.40 6.75
C THR A 223 -23.09 -10.52 5.98
N PRO A 224 -21.83 -10.93 5.91
CA PRO A 224 -20.82 -10.13 5.25
C PRO A 224 -21.03 -10.10 3.73
N LEU A 225 -20.69 -8.95 3.13
CA LEU A 225 -20.70 -8.79 1.68
C LEU A 225 -19.26 -8.83 1.16
N PRO A 226 -19.02 -9.50 0.01
CA PRO A 226 -17.70 -9.52 -0.59
C PRO A 226 -17.31 -8.13 -1.10
N PHE A 227 -16.01 -7.87 -1.23
CA PHE A 227 -15.49 -6.68 -1.90
C PHE A 227 -15.66 -6.77 -3.41
N SER A 228 -15.35 -7.93 -3.98
CA SER A 228 -15.45 -8.16 -5.42
C SER A 228 -16.83 -8.62 -5.85
N TYR A 229 -17.30 -8.07 -6.96
CA TYR A 229 -18.52 -8.52 -7.63
C TYR A 229 -18.35 -9.90 -8.30
N GLU A 230 -17.10 -10.32 -8.53
CA GLU A 230 -16.77 -11.63 -9.11
C GLU A 230 -16.76 -12.76 -8.08
N THR A 231 -16.70 -12.44 -6.78
CA THR A 231 -16.65 -13.43 -5.70
C THR A 231 -17.98 -14.15 -5.55
N LYS A 232 -17.96 -15.47 -5.76
CA LYS A 232 -19.12 -16.36 -5.60
C LYS A 232 -18.98 -17.18 -4.33
N ASN A 233 -20.12 -17.62 -3.75
CA ASN A 233 -20.16 -18.49 -2.56
C ASN A 233 -19.33 -17.93 -1.39
N PHE A 234 -19.54 -16.66 -1.07
CA PHE A 234 -18.77 -15.94 -0.07
C PHE A 234 -19.18 -16.34 1.35
N ASN A 235 -18.34 -17.08 2.04
CA ASN A 235 -18.52 -17.50 3.43
C ASN A 235 -17.19 -17.36 4.19
N PRO A 236 -16.75 -16.12 4.49
CA PRO A 236 -15.47 -15.88 5.13
C PRO A 236 -15.50 -16.20 6.62
N PRO A 237 -14.34 -16.40 7.26
CA PRO A 237 -14.22 -16.39 8.70
C PRO A 237 -14.74 -15.07 9.30
N ASN A 238 -15.22 -15.12 10.54
CA ASN A 238 -15.60 -13.92 11.28
C ASN A 238 -14.84 -13.87 12.62
N ILE A 239 -13.54 -13.55 12.54
CA ILE A 239 -12.68 -13.44 13.71
C ILE A 239 -12.91 -12.07 14.35
N PRO A 240 -13.28 -12.00 15.63
CA PRO A 240 -13.56 -10.74 16.29
C PRO A 240 -12.31 -9.88 16.45
N CYS A 241 -12.47 -8.57 16.30
CA CYS A 241 -11.52 -7.57 16.77
C CYS A 241 -11.86 -7.14 18.19
N HIS A 242 -10.92 -6.49 18.85
CA HIS A 242 -11.10 -5.96 20.19
C HIS A 242 -10.87 -4.46 20.21
N THR A 243 -11.69 -3.74 20.92
CA THR A 243 -11.62 -2.27 21.05
C THR A 243 -11.32 -1.90 22.50
N ILE A 244 -10.46 -0.92 22.69
CA ILE A 244 -10.25 -0.25 23.96
C ILE A 244 -10.46 1.25 23.77
N THR A 245 -10.78 1.94 24.84
CA THR A 245 -10.89 3.40 24.86
C THR A 245 -9.73 3.97 25.66
N THR A 246 -9.05 4.95 25.11
CA THR A 246 -8.01 5.71 25.82
C THR A 246 -8.69 6.67 26.83
N GLY A 247 -8.25 6.62 28.09
CA GLY A 247 -8.78 7.48 29.16
C GLY A 247 -8.05 8.80 29.26
N VAL A 248 -8.49 9.62 30.24
CA VAL A 248 -7.91 10.95 30.54
C VAL A 248 -6.41 10.87 30.82
N SER A 249 -5.94 9.85 31.52
CA SER A 249 -4.50 9.68 31.81
C SER A 249 -3.66 9.58 30.53
N CYS A 250 -4.14 8.83 29.53
CA CYS A 250 -3.46 8.74 28.24
C CYS A 250 -3.47 10.08 27.50
N LYS A 251 -4.58 10.82 27.56
CA LYS A 251 -4.70 12.16 26.99
C LYS A 251 -3.66 13.10 27.61
N ASN A 252 -3.58 13.16 28.93
CA ASN A 252 -2.64 14.02 29.63
C ASN A 252 -1.18 13.72 29.24
N ILE A 253 -0.79 12.43 29.20
CA ILE A 253 0.55 12.03 28.78
C ILE A 253 0.85 12.51 27.34
N ILE A 254 -0.13 12.44 26.43
CA ILE A 254 0.06 12.92 25.06
C ILE A 254 0.21 14.42 25.05
N GLU A 255 -0.65 15.17 25.75
CA GLU A 255 -0.63 16.64 25.79
C GLU A 255 0.68 17.18 26.38
N GLU A 256 1.17 16.56 27.46
CA GLU A 256 2.45 16.92 28.09
C GLU A 256 3.68 16.67 27.19
N ASN A 257 3.54 15.80 26.19
CA ASN A 257 4.65 15.39 25.32
C ASN A 257 4.45 15.77 23.84
N LEU A 258 3.49 16.63 23.52
CA LEU A 258 3.23 17.05 22.12
C LEU A 258 4.45 17.68 21.45
N TYR A 259 5.27 18.40 22.19
CA TYR A 259 6.50 19.05 21.70
C TYR A 259 7.56 18.05 21.21
N LEU A 260 7.48 16.78 21.63
CA LEU A 260 8.36 15.71 21.17
C LEU A 260 7.86 15.07 19.85
N SER A 261 6.65 15.38 19.42
CA SER A 261 6.06 14.79 18.22
C SER A 261 6.51 15.54 16.97
N PRO A 262 7.17 14.89 16.00
CA PRO A 262 7.60 15.54 14.76
C PRO A 262 6.46 16.20 13.98
N MET A 263 5.24 15.73 14.16
CA MET A 263 4.05 16.31 13.52
C MET A 263 3.69 17.70 14.09
N PHE A 264 4.01 17.95 15.36
CA PHE A 264 3.71 19.23 16.04
C PHE A 264 4.93 20.13 16.16
N SER A 265 6.14 19.57 16.24
CA SER A 265 7.39 20.35 16.25
C SER A 265 7.78 20.88 14.87
N GLY A 266 7.21 20.33 13.80
CA GLY A 266 7.55 20.74 12.43
C GLY A 266 8.83 20.12 11.89
N ASP A 267 9.36 19.10 12.55
CA ASP A 267 10.61 18.40 12.18
C ASP A 267 10.46 17.36 11.03
#